data_677c9cb033c0e64c287b90f11c5d6f3e
#
_entry.id   677c9cb033c0e64c287b90f11c5d6f3e
#
_cell.length_a   1.000
_cell.length_b   1.000
_cell.length_c   1.000
_cell.angle_alpha   90.00
_cell.angle_beta   90.00
_cell.angle_gamma   90.00
#
_symmetry.space_group_name_H-M   'P 1'
#
loop_
_entity.id
_entity.type
_entity.pdbx_description
1 polymer ?
#
loop_
_entity_poly.entity_id
_entity_poly.type
_entity_poly.pdbx_seq_one_letter_code
_entity_poly.pdbx_strand_id
1 'polypeptide(L)'
;YAIKRYGDIQASIFSNAGDNYFTILRHISTNVNETTETLSEKYKPQAKRKSQWDSRLMFGLLVIILFGGIISISLNVLLFRVAITRLFKSQRLMLRVTRLLKTDNISATHETFIGKRTCITMAATVVTFAIVLAIIRLAADQNFLIMACNLLVEYAWLLGVILISLLIRLSTKQIKSGFRIYAPLIVIDFIIISFRIVLIPNIFTNLIFPPVLLACTLWQWNVIKRHGHNIPKTDVYYTYLSLIVFVGATICSWIGYTLLSVEMLIWWIMQLTCILTITCLKGIIKAYAERNGILAKPITQKWAYRLVYTVLLPVMGVVSVIFSIYWAADIFNLSDTTMRIYTNNFIDSDNIRISILGIFMASILYIVFAYVNKTSKDFLKLHFEKTDPTTAASKNVMAKNVLQVVVWG
;
A
#
# COMPACT_ATOMS: atom_id res chain seq x y z
N TYR A 1 -8.23 19.08 16.88
CA TYR A 1 -9.16 18.58 17.91
C TYR A 1 -10.17 17.57 17.33
N ALA A 2 -10.87 17.91 16.25
CA ALA A 2 -11.87 17.03 15.64
C ALA A 2 -11.28 15.69 15.16
N ILE A 3 -10.14 15.69 14.47
CA ILE A 3 -9.46 14.49 13.96
C ILE A 3 -9.06 13.55 15.11
N LYS A 4 -8.48 14.08 16.20
CA LYS A 4 -8.10 13.30 17.38
C LYS A 4 -9.32 12.63 18.03
N ARG A 5 -10.42 13.34 18.14
CA ARG A 5 -11.68 12.80 18.69
C ARG A 5 -12.26 11.67 17.83
N TYR A 6 -12.10 11.74 16.49
CA TYR A 6 -12.53 10.66 15.60
C TYR A 6 -11.66 9.41 15.76
N GLY A 7 -10.34 9.56 15.92
CA GLY A 7 -9.44 8.44 16.18
C GLY A 7 -9.83 7.67 17.44
N ASP A 8 -10.13 8.37 18.55
CA ASP A 8 -10.60 7.75 19.79
C ASP A 8 -11.92 7.00 19.60
N ILE A 9 -12.87 7.59 18.86
CA ILE A 9 -14.16 6.94 18.56
C ILE A 9 -13.94 5.70 17.70
N GLN A 10 -13.08 5.76 16.71
CA GLN A 10 -12.79 4.64 15.82
C GLN A 10 -12.04 3.52 16.57
N ALA A 11 -11.10 3.86 17.44
CA ALA A 11 -10.46 2.89 18.33
C ALA A 11 -11.50 2.18 19.23
N SER A 12 -12.48 2.92 19.76
CA SER A 12 -13.53 2.35 20.62
C SER A 12 -14.46 1.34 19.89
N ILE A 13 -14.59 1.43 18.57
CA ILE A 13 -15.38 0.48 17.76
C ILE A 13 -14.75 -0.90 17.76
N PHE A 14 -13.43 -0.96 17.74
CA PHE A 14 -12.67 -2.21 17.70
C PHE A 14 -12.13 -2.61 19.07
N SER A 15 -12.31 -1.78 20.12
CA SER A 15 -11.87 -2.11 21.47
C SER A 15 -12.64 -3.31 21.99
N ASN A 16 -11.91 -4.25 22.55
CA ASN A 16 -12.47 -5.36 23.30
C ASN A 16 -11.83 -5.38 24.70
N ALA A 17 -12.61 -5.69 25.73
CA ALA A 17 -12.15 -5.76 27.11
C ALA A 17 -11.29 -7.00 27.41
N GLY A 18 -10.81 -7.72 26.40
CA GLY A 18 -10.05 -8.96 26.53
C GLY A 18 -10.92 -10.23 26.53
N ASP A 19 -12.22 -10.07 26.29
CA ASP A 19 -13.12 -11.22 26.15
C ASP A 19 -12.86 -11.93 24.82
N ASN A 20 -12.60 -13.23 24.88
CA ASN A 20 -12.45 -14.02 23.67
C ASN A 20 -13.81 -14.22 22.98
N TYR A 21 -13.76 -14.54 21.67
CA TYR A 21 -14.96 -14.69 20.85
C TYR A 21 -16.01 -15.65 21.43
N PHE A 22 -15.57 -16.76 22.02
CA PHE A 22 -16.47 -17.76 22.60
C PHE A 22 -17.14 -17.25 23.88
N THR A 23 -16.46 -16.44 24.68
CA THR A 23 -17.04 -15.80 25.86
C THR A 23 -18.12 -14.81 25.45
N ILE A 24 -17.91 -14.04 24.40
CA ILE A 24 -18.91 -13.12 23.84
C ILE A 24 -20.14 -13.89 23.36
N LEU A 25 -19.96 -14.98 22.60
CA LEU A 25 -21.06 -15.85 22.15
C LEU A 25 -21.84 -16.47 23.32
N ARG A 26 -21.12 -16.92 24.33
CA ARG A 26 -21.75 -17.51 25.52
C ARG A 26 -22.59 -16.48 26.28
N HIS A 27 -22.07 -15.28 26.48
CA HIS A 27 -22.82 -14.18 27.09
C HIS A 27 -24.09 -13.83 26.31
N ILE A 28 -24.02 -13.77 25.00
CA ILE A 28 -25.18 -13.48 24.13
C ILE A 28 -26.19 -14.64 24.23
N SER A 29 -25.77 -15.91 24.28
CA SER A 29 -26.65 -17.05 24.28
C SER A 29 -27.32 -17.30 25.65
N THR A 30 -26.65 -16.95 26.76
CA THR A 30 -27.18 -17.17 28.12
C THR A 30 -28.10 -16.04 28.59
N ASN A 31 -27.90 -14.79 28.13
CA ASN A 31 -28.61 -13.62 28.63
C ASN A 31 -29.14 -12.74 27.49
N VAL A 32 -29.95 -13.30 26.58
CA VAL A 32 -30.46 -12.56 25.40
C VAL A 32 -31.23 -11.30 25.81
N ASN A 33 -32.05 -11.35 26.88
CA ASN A 33 -32.83 -10.17 27.32
C ASN A 33 -31.97 -9.13 28.03
N GLU A 34 -31.04 -9.56 28.92
CA GLU A 34 -30.10 -8.67 29.62
C GLU A 34 -29.06 -8.09 28.67
N THR A 35 -28.68 -8.82 27.65
CA THR A 35 -27.77 -8.37 26.59
C THR A 35 -28.45 -7.28 25.74
N THR A 36 -29.74 -7.36 25.49
CA THR A 36 -30.50 -6.31 24.76
C THR A 36 -30.62 -5.03 25.56
N GLU A 37 -30.83 -5.11 26.88
CA GLU A 37 -30.85 -3.93 27.76
C GLU A 37 -29.47 -3.30 27.93
N THR A 38 -28.44 -4.09 28.19
CA THR A 38 -27.02 -3.63 28.29
C THR A 38 -26.52 -3.09 26.98
N LEU A 39 -26.91 -3.69 25.86
CA LEU A 39 -26.67 -3.15 24.53
C LEU A 39 -27.34 -1.77 24.38
N SER A 40 -28.61 -1.67 24.72
CA SER A 40 -29.36 -0.39 24.67
C SER A 40 -28.70 0.68 25.53
N GLU A 41 -28.24 0.37 26.75
CA GLU A 41 -27.60 1.34 27.64
C GLU A 41 -26.18 1.73 27.21
N LYS A 42 -25.35 0.80 26.78
CA LYS A 42 -24.03 1.10 26.19
C LYS A 42 -24.15 1.89 24.90
N TYR A 43 -25.25 1.73 24.17
CA TYR A 43 -25.51 2.44 22.90
C TYR A 43 -26.12 3.82 23.06
N LYS A 44 -26.78 4.14 24.16
CA LYS A 44 -27.32 5.49 24.41
C LYS A 44 -26.30 6.59 24.16
N PRO A 45 -25.04 6.52 24.66
CA PRO A 45 -24.04 7.54 24.36
C PRO A 45 -23.57 7.54 22.90
N GLN A 46 -23.50 6.38 22.27
CA GLN A 46 -23.13 6.28 20.84
C GLN A 46 -24.29 6.69 19.93
N ALA A 47 -25.51 6.33 20.27
CA ALA A 47 -26.72 6.78 19.58
C ALA A 47 -26.90 8.30 19.72
N LYS A 48 -26.56 8.90 20.87
CA LYS A 48 -26.55 10.34 21.06
C LYS A 48 -25.45 11.03 20.26
N ARG A 49 -24.31 10.38 20.04
CA ARG A 49 -23.25 10.83 19.13
C ARG A 49 -23.64 10.62 17.66
N LYS A 50 -24.37 9.53 17.36
CA LYS A 50 -24.91 9.20 16.05
C LYS A 50 -26.09 10.08 15.66
N SER A 51 -26.86 10.62 16.60
CA SER A 51 -27.93 11.59 16.33
C SER A 51 -27.41 12.94 15.83
N GLN A 52 -26.11 13.22 16.04
CA GLN A 52 -25.41 14.31 15.35
C GLN A 52 -25.12 13.99 13.87
N TRP A 53 -25.30 12.76 13.46
CA TRP A 53 -25.11 12.23 12.11
C TRP A 53 -26.49 11.87 11.57
N ASP A 54 -27.20 12.88 11.15
CA ASP A 54 -28.55 12.76 10.61
C ASP A 54 -28.57 11.69 9.50
N SER A 55 -29.61 10.88 9.47
CA SER A 55 -29.87 9.91 8.40
C SER A 55 -29.80 10.55 7.00
N ARG A 56 -30.07 11.85 6.91
CA ARG A 56 -29.89 12.68 5.70
C ARG A 56 -28.43 12.73 5.24
N LEU A 57 -27.47 12.79 6.15
CA LEU A 57 -26.04 12.82 5.80
C LEU A 57 -25.55 11.48 5.27
N MET A 58 -26.02 10.38 5.87
CA MET A 58 -25.73 9.03 5.37
C MET A 58 -26.33 8.81 3.99
N PHE A 59 -27.57 9.25 3.80
CA PHE A 59 -28.24 9.21 2.50
C PHE A 59 -27.50 10.10 1.48
N GLY A 60 -27.10 11.30 1.87
CA GLY A 60 -26.29 12.20 1.05
C GLY A 60 -24.96 11.58 0.62
N LEU A 61 -24.26 10.92 1.54
CA LEU A 61 -23.02 10.19 1.24
C LEU A 61 -23.27 9.04 0.24
N LEU A 62 -24.32 8.26 0.45
CA LEU A 62 -24.71 7.17 -0.45
C LEU A 62 -25.02 7.70 -1.86
N VAL A 63 -25.74 8.81 -1.95
CA VAL A 63 -26.02 9.50 -3.23
C VAL A 63 -24.71 9.95 -3.89
N ILE A 64 -23.79 10.57 -3.14
CA ILE A 64 -22.48 11.00 -3.65
C ILE A 64 -21.68 9.82 -4.19
N ILE A 65 -21.64 8.69 -3.47
CA ILE A 65 -20.93 7.48 -3.90
C ILE A 65 -21.55 6.92 -5.18
N LEU A 66 -22.87 6.79 -5.22
CA LEU A 66 -23.57 6.23 -6.38
C LEU A 66 -23.43 7.14 -7.61
N PHE A 67 -23.79 8.41 -7.48
CA PHE A 67 -23.69 9.34 -8.61
C PHE A 67 -22.27 9.62 -9.03
N GLY A 68 -21.36 9.85 -8.07
CA GLY A 68 -19.94 10.02 -8.35
C GLY A 68 -19.32 8.80 -9.03
N GLY A 69 -19.70 7.60 -8.59
CA GLY A 69 -19.30 6.35 -9.21
C GLY A 69 -19.84 6.21 -10.63
N ILE A 70 -21.12 6.40 -10.85
CA ILE A 70 -21.76 6.32 -12.17
C ILE A 70 -21.16 7.34 -13.14
N ILE A 71 -21.01 8.59 -12.73
CA ILE A 71 -20.40 9.65 -13.54
C ILE A 71 -18.95 9.29 -13.89
N SER A 72 -18.18 8.83 -12.91
CA SER A 72 -16.79 8.45 -13.12
C SER A 72 -16.66 7.28 -14.10
N ILE A 73 -17.49 6.25 -13.98
CA ILE A 73 -17.53 5.12 -14.91
C ILE A 73 -17.90 5.58 -16.31
N SER A 74 -18.99 6.32 -16.43
CA SER A 74 -19.53 6.78 -17.74
C SER A 74 -18.54 7.69 -18.45
N LEU A 75 -17.93 8.64 -17.71
CA LEU A 75 -16.91 9.54 -18.24
C LEU A 75 -15.69 8.77 -18.74
N ASN A 76 -15.16 7.83 -17.96
CA ASN A 76 -13.98 7.08 -18.34
C ASN A 76 -14.23 6.09 -19.48
N VAL A 77 -15.40 5.48 -19.56
CA VAL A 77 -15.79 4.65 -20.71
C VAL A 77 -15.87 5.50 -21.98
N LEU A 78 -16.44 6.71 -21.89
CA LEU A 78 -16.53 7.64 -23.02
C LEU A 78 -15.13 8.14 -23.41
N LEU A 79 -14.33 8.61 -22.46
CA LEU A 79 -12.95 9.08 -22.71
C LEU A 79 -12.08 7.99 -23.32
N PHE A 80 -12.17 6.77 -22.82
CA PHE A 80 -11.45 5.64 -23.37
C PHE A 80 -11.86 5.37 -24.83
N ARG A 81 -13.17 5.41 -25.13
CA ARG A 81 -13.68 5.25 -26.49
C ARG A 81 -13.18 6.36 -27.43
N VAL A 82 -13.25 7.62 -26.98
CA VAL A 82 -12.79 8.79 -27.76
C VAL A 82 -11.26 8.76 -27.91
N ALA A 83 -10.52 8.47 -26.82
CA ALA A 83 -9.06 8.41 -26.85
C ALA A 83 -8.56 7.31 -27.82
N ILE A 84 -9.12 6.12 -27.74
CA ILE A 84 -8.78 5.04 -28.67
C ILE A 84 -9.09 5.46 -30.09
N THR A 85 -10.27 5.99 -30.37
CA THR A 85 -10.67 6.37 -31.74
C THR A 85 -9.74 7.43 -32.31
N ARG A 86 -9.33 8.43 -31.49
CA ARG A 86 -8.38 9.48 -31.90
C ARG A 86 -6.95 8.95 -32.03
N LEU A 87 -6.54 8.07 -31.11
CA LEU A 87 -5.21 7.44 -31.11
C LEU A 87 -4.99 6.61 -32.38
N PHE A 88 -6.01 5.83 -32.79
CA PHE A 88 -5.94 5.02 -34.01
C PHE A 88 -6.04 5.82 -35.29
N LYS A 89 -6.69 6.99 -35.29
CA LYS A 89 -6.70 7.92 -36.42
C LYS A 89 -5.35 8.63 -36.65
N SER A 90 -4.53 8.80 -35.60
CA SER A 90 -3.26 9.52 -35.66
C SER A 90 -2.07 8.57 -35.71
N GLN A 91 -1.54 8.30 -36.90
CA GLN A 91 -0.32 7.49 -37.07
C GLN A 91 0.89 7.99 -36.25
N ARG A 92 1.06 9.33 -36.11
CA ARG A 92 2.16 9.89 -35.34
C ARG A 92 2.04 9.58 -33.84
N LEU A 93 0.83 9.62 -33.32
CA LEU A 93 0.55 9.35 -31.92
C LEU A 93 0.69 7.85 -31.61
N MET A 94 0.22 7.01 -32.53
CA MET A 94 0.37 5.55 -32.47
C MET A 94 1.84 5.13 -32.48
N LEU A 95 2.67 5.71 -33.33
CA LEU A 95 4.10 5.45 -33.35
C LEU A 95 4.78 5.84 -32.04
N ARG A 96 4.36 6.94 -31.38
CA ARG A 96 4.88 7.32 -30.06
C ARG A 96 4.46 6.33 -28.99
N VAL A 97 3.20 5.90 -28.99
CA VAL A 97 2.68 4.93 -28.02
C VAL A 97 3.29 3.54 -28.23
N THR A 98 3.45 3.10 -29.48
CA THR A 98 4.14 1.84 -29.82
C THR A 98 5.59 1.86 -29.33
N ARG A 99 6.29 2.99 -29.49
CA ARG A 99 7.64 3.18 -28.92
C ARG A 99 7.64 3.17 -27.40
N LEU A 100 6.63 3.78 -26.75
CA LEU A 100 6.49 3.78 -25.29
C LEU A 100 6.23 2.39 -24.72
N LEU A 101 5.41 1.61 -25.39
CA LEU A 101 5.03 0.26 -24.96
C LEU A 101 6.02 -0.83 -25.39
N LYS A 102 7.08 -0.51 -26.16
CA LYS A 102 8.04 -1.48 -26.72
C LYS A 102 7.36 -2.63 -27.49
N THR A 103 6.27 -2.36 -28.18
CA THR A 103 5.60 -3.33 -29.02
C THR A 103 6.17 -3.23 -30.44
N ASP A 104 6.46 -4.38 -31.05
CA ASP A 104 7.12 -4.44 -32.35
C ASP A 104 6.23 -3.94 -33.49
N ASN A 105 4.91 -3.96 -33.30
CA ASN A 105 3.91 -3.59 -34.33
C ASN A 105 2.74 -2.80 -33.72
N ILE A 106 2.13 -1.94 -34.56
CA ILE A 106 0.91 -1.18 -34.24
C ILE A 106 -0.25 -2.12 -33.86
N SER A 107 -0.36 -3.27 -34.51
CA SER A 107 -1.38 -4.30 -34.24
C SER A 107 -1.23 -4.89 -32.82
N ALA A 108 0.01 -5.19 -32.37
CA ALA A 108 0.29 -5.71 -31.05
C ALA A 108 -0.01 -4.67 -29.95
N THR A 109 0.20 -3.38 -30.24
CA THR A 109 -0.19 -2.29 -29.35
C THR A 109 -1.72 -2.23 -29.21
N HIS A 110 -2.45 -2.37 -30.31
CA HIS A 110 -3.90 -2.39 -30.32
C HIS A 110 -4.48 -3.55 -29.50
N GLU A 111 -3.96 -4.75 -29.70
CA GLU A 111 -4.38 -5.95 -28.93
C GLU A 111 -4.08 -5.78 -27.43
N THR A 112 -2.93 -5.18 -27.07
CA THR A 112 -2.58 -4.92 -25.67
C THR A 112 -3.54 -3.94 -25.03
N PHE A 113 -3.93 -2.86 -25.73
CA PHE A 113 -4.89 -1.90 -25.22
C PHE A 113 -6.29 -2.48 -25.08
N ILE A 114 -6.76 -3.23 -26.07
CA ILE A 114 -8.07 -3.89 -26.02
C ILE A 114 -8.09 -4.94 -24.91
N GLY A 115 -7.06 -5.77 -24.82
CA GLY A 115 -6.98 -6.81 -23.81
C GLY A 115 -6.91 -6.27 -22.37
N LYS A 116 -6.32 -5.08 -22.18
CA LYS A 116 -6.24 -4.41 -20.87
C LYS A 116 -7.36 -3.38 -20.63
N ARG A 117 -8.31 -3.24 -21.56
CA ARG A 117 -9.38 -2.22 -21.53
C ARG A 117 -10.09 -2.14 -20.19
N THR A 118 -10.55 -3.26 -19.67
CA THR A 118 -11.31 -3.32 -18.42
C THR A 118 -10.48 -2.78 -17.25
N CYS A 119 -9.23 -3.22 -17.13
CA CYS A 119 -8.35 -2.79 -16.04
C CYS A 119 -7.97 -1.30 -16.15
N ILE A 120 -7.74 -0.79 -17.37
CA ILE A 120 -7.47 0.63 -17.63
C ILE A 120 -8.69 1.47 -17.24
N THR A 121 -9.89 1.04 -17.66
CA THR A 121 -11.14 1.76 -17.35
C THR A 121 -11.39 1.76 -15.84
N MET A 122 -11.18 0.62 -15.16
CA MET A 122 -11.32 0.53 -13.70
C MET A 122 -10.33 1.44 -12.98
N ALA A 123 -9.05 1.40 -13.35
CA ALA A 123 -8.03 2.25 -12.74
C ALA A 123 -8.34 3.74 -12.94
N ALA A 124 -8.72 4.14 -14.17
CA ALA A 124 -9.12 5.52 -14.46
C ALA A 124 -10.37 5.93 -13.66
N THR A 125 -11.35 5.04 -13.52
CA THR A 125 -12.56 5.28 -12.73
C THR A 125 -12.24 5.50 -11.25
N VAL A 126 -11.38 4.67 -10.67
CA VAL A 126 -10.95 4.81 -9.28
C VAL A 126 -10.23 6.13 -9.04
N VAL A 127 -9.30 6.51 -9.93
CA VAL A 127 -8.58 7.79 -9.83
C VAL A 127 -9.54 8.98 -9.96
N THR A 128 -10.45 8.94 -10.95
CA THR A 128 -11.45 10.01 -11.15
C THR A 128 -12.37 10.13 -9.94
N PHE A 129 -12.82 9.01 -9.40
CA PHE A 129 -13.66 8.96 -8.20
C PHE A 129 -12.93 9.54 -6.98
N ALA A 130 -11.65 9.19 -6.79
CA ALA A 130 -10.83 9.77 -5.72
C ALA A 130 -10.69 11.29 -5.85
N ILE A 131 -10.52 11.80 -7.07
CA ILE A 131 -10.48 13.25 -7.32
C ILE A 131 -11.82 13.91 -6.99
N VAL A 132 -12.93 13.31 -7.39
CA VAL A 132 -14.28 13.81 -7.06
C VAL A 132 -14.50 13.87 -5.55
N LEU A 133 -14.13 12.81 -4.83
CA LEU A 133 -14.19 12.79 -3.36
C LEU A 133 -13.31 13.84 -2.72
N ALA A 134 -12.10 14.06 -3.24
CA ALA A 134 -11.19 15.10 -2.76
C ALA A 134 -11.78 16.51 -2.95
N ILE A 135 -12.45 16.78 -4.08
CA ILE A 135 -13.14 18.05 -4.34
C ILE A 135 -14.31 18.23 -3.37
N ILE A 136 -15.13 17.18 -3.18
CA ILE A 136 -16.26 17.22 -2.24
C ILE A 136 -15.76 17.48 -0.82
N ARG A 137 -14.66 16.84 -0.41
CA ARG A 137 -14.02 17.08 0.89
C ARG A 137 -13.63 18.55 1.09
N LEU A 138 -13.08 19.20 0.05
CA LEU A 138 -12.70 20.62 0.12
C LEU A 138 -13.92 21.55 0.20
N ALA A 139 -15.05 21.15 -0.36
CA ALA A 139 -16.28 21.91 -0.36
C ALA A 139 -17.20 21.62 0.84
N ALA A 140 -16.92 20.60 1.63
CA ALA A 140 -17.75 20.15 2.73
C ALA A 140 -17.39 20.85 4.04
N ASP A 141 -18.39 21.43 4.71
CA ASP A 141 -18.24 22.03 6.05
C ASP A 141 -18.51 21.02 7.17
N GLN A 142 -19.10 19.86 6.85
CA GLN A 142 -19.55 18.89 7.83
C GLN A 142 -18.45 17.86 8.14
N ASN A 143 -18.07 17.77 9.41
CA ASN A 143 -17.00 16.86 9.88
C ASN A 143 -17.22 15.40 9.48
N PHE A 144 -18.46 14.92 9.44
CA PHE A 144 -18.80 13.57 9.00
C PHE A 144 -18.41 13.33 7.53
N LEU A 145 -18.82 14.23 6.63
CA LEU A 145 -18.53 14.12 5.20
C LEU A 145 -17.01 14.19 4.95
N ILE A 146 -16.32 15.08 5.66
CA ILE A 146 -14.85 15.19 5.56
C ILE A 146 -14.18 13.87 5.96
N MET A 147 -14.61 13.28 7.08
CA MET A 147 -14.08 11.99 7.54
C MET A 147 -14.40 10.86 6.58
N ALA A 148 -15.66 10.74 6.16
CA ALA A 148 -16.09 9.68 5.25
C ALA A 148 -15.39 9.78 3.88
N CYS A 149 -15.25 10.97 3.33
CA CYS A 149 -14.50 11.21 2.10
C CYS A 149 -13.03 10.84 2.25
N ASN A 150 -12.39 11.15 3.39
CA ASN A 150 -11.01 10.75 3.64
C ASN A 150 -10.84 9.23 3.59
N LEU A 151 -11.67 8.50 4.32
CA LEU A 151 -11.61 7.04 4.37
C LEU A 151 -11.85 6.41 2.98
N LEU A 152 -12.80 6.96 2.21
CA LEU A 152 -13.05 6.50 0.85
C LEU A 152 -11.91 6.83 -0.12
N VAL A 153 -11.22 7.97 0.07
CA VAL A 153 -10.03 8.32 -0.72
C VAL A 153 -8.87 7.39 -0.39
N GLU A 154 -8.66 7.03 0.89
CA GLU A 154 -7.66 6.03 1.28
C GLU A 154 -7.92 4.69 0.59
N TYR A 155 -9.17 4.23 0.60
CA TYR A 155 -9.57 3.01 -0.10
C TYR A 155 -9.39 3.10 -1.62
N ALA A 156 -9.79 4.22 -2.22
CA ALA A 156 -9.59 4.45 -3.65
C ALA A 156 -8.10 4.49 -4.02
N TRP A 157 -7.25 5.03 -3.15
CA TRP A 157 -5.80 5.01 -3.33
C TRP A 157 -5.25 3.58 -3.34
N LEU A 158 -5.62 2.73 -2.39
CA LEU A 158 -5.24 1.32 -2.37
C LEU A 158 -5.64 0.61 -3.66
N LEU A 159 -6.91 0.71 -4.05
CA LEU A 159 -7.43 0.15 -5.30
C LEU A 159 -6.67 0.66 -6.53
N GLY A 160 -6.45 1.96 -6.60
CA GLY A 160 -5.72 2.62 -7.68
C GLY A 160 -4.30 2.10 -7.81
N VAL A 161 -3.56 2.01 -6.71
CA VAL A 161 -2.19 1.49 -6.69
C VAL A 161 -2.15 0.02 -7.12
N ILE A 162 -3.05 -0.83 -6.63
CA ILE A 162 -3.13 -2.23 -7.03
C ILE A 162 -3.40 -2.32 -8.54
N LEU A 163 -4.42 -1.65 -9.05
CA LEU A 163 -4.79 -1.70 -10.47
C LEU A 163 -3.68 -1.17 -11.39
N ILE A 164 -3.07 -0.04 -11.06
CA ILE A 164 -1.96 0.55 -11.82
C ILE A 164 -0.74 -0.39 -11.79
N SER A 165 -0.44 -0.95 -10.62
CA SER A 165 0.65 -1.91 -10.47
C SER A 165 0.45 -3.15 -11.34
N LEU A 166 -0.75 -3.71 -11.36
CA LEU A 166 -1.10 -4.84 -12.21
C LEU A 166 -1.00 -4.49 -13.71
N LEU A 167 -1.46 -3.29 -14.09
CA LEU A 167 -1.39 -2.80 -15.47
C LEU A 167 0.05 -2.69 -15.99
N ILE A 168 0.95 -2.17 -15.15
CA ILE A 168 2.35 -1.92 -15.54
C ILE A 168 3.15 -3.22 -15.58
N ARG A 169 2.94 -4.13 -14.61
CA ARG A 169 3.79 -5.29 -14.41
C ARG A 169 3.31 -6.58 -15.07
N LEU A 170 1.99 -6.74 -15.26
CA LEU A 170 1.41 -7.99 -15.70
C LEU A 170 0.99 -7.95 -17.18
N SER A 171 1.12 -9.10 -17.82
CA SER A 171 0.57 -9.33 -19.16
C SER A 171 -0.97 -9.46 -19.09
N THR A 172 -1.64 -9.24 -20.21
CA THR A 172 -3.11 -9.31 -20.34
C THR A 172 -3.71 -10.60 -19.76
N LYS A 173 -3.04 -11.74 -19.96
CA LYS A 173 -3.49 -13.05 -19.44
C LYS A 173 -3.37 -13.17 -17.92
N GLN A 174 -2.39 -12.48 -17.33
CA GLN A 174 -2.10 -12.55 -15.89
C GLN A 174 -2.89 -11.57 -15.04
N ILE A 175 -3.40 -10.47 -15.63
CA ILE A 175 -4.10 -9.40 -14.88
C ILE A 175 -5.29 -9.94 -14.08
N LYS A 176 -6.10 -10.83 -14.67
CA LYS A 176 -7.27 -11.40 -14.01
C LYS A 176 -6.89 -12.24 -12.79
N SER A 177 -5.82 -13.03 -12.89
CA SER A 177 -5.29 -13.82 -11.78
C SER A 177 -4.65 -12.91 -10.72
N GLY A 178 -3.90 -11.88 -11.15
CA GLY A 178 -3.32 -10.88 -10.27
C GLY A 178 -4.37 -10.13 -9.46
N PHE A 179 -5.47 -9.68 -10.07
CA PHE A 179 -6.54 -9.02 -9.34
C PHE A 179 -7.21 -9.94 -8.30
N ARG A 180 -7.43 -11.21 -8.65
CA ARG A 180 -8.01 -12.18 -7.72
C ARG A 180 -7.17 -12.43 -6.47
N ILE A 181 -5.85 -12.33 -6.59
CA ILE A 181 -4.94 -12.50 -5.43
C ILE A 181 -5.07 -11.37 -4.42
N TYR A 182 -5.28 -10.14 -4.89
CA TYR A 182 -5.47 -8.99 -3.99
C TYR A 182 -6.93 -8.80 -3.56
N ALA A 183 -7.89 -9.52 -4.15
CA ALA A 183 -9.31 -9.36 -3.88
C ALA A 183 -9.69 -9.56 -2.39
N PRO A 184 -9.20 -10.58 -1.65
CA PRO A 184 -9.53 -10.72 -0.23
C PRO A 184 -9.06 -9.54 0.61
N LEU A 185 -7.88 -8.97 0.29
CA LEU A 185 -7.36 -7.79 0.97
C LEU A 185 -8.22 -6.55 0.70
N ILE A 186 -8.63 -6.37 -0.55
CA ILE A 186 -9.52 -5.26 -0.96
C ILE A 186 -10.87 -5.36 -0.24
N VAL A 187 -11.42 -6.57 -0.10
CA VAL A 187 -12.72 -6.79 0.57
C VAL A 187 -12.63 -6.54 2.06
N ILE A 188 -11.60 -7.04 2.75
CA ILE A 188 -11.47 -6.81 4.20
C ILE A 188 -11.23 -5.32 4.51
N ASP A 189 -10.45 -4.63 3.69
CA ASP A 189 -10.24 -3.19 3.83
C ASP A 189 -11.55 -2.41 3.64
N PHE A 190 -12.35 -2.77 2.64
CA PHE A 190 -13.69 -2.19 2.44
C PHE A 190 -14.60 -2.39 3.66
N ILE A 191 -14.56 -3.57 4.29
CA ILE A 191 -15.34 -3.87 5.49
C ILE A 191 -14.86 -3.03 6.67
N ILE A 192 -13.55 -2.92 6.88
CA ILE A 192 -12.97 -2.09 7.95
C ILE A 192 -13.39 -0.63 7.78
N ILE A 193 -13.26 -0.09 6.57
CA ILE A 193 -13.63 1.29 6.26
C ILE A 193 -15.14 1.50 6.44
N SER A 194 -15.96 0.55 6.00
CA SER A 194 -17.42 0.61 6.18
C SER A 194 -17.81 0.64 7.66
N PHE A 195 -17.14 -0.17 8.50
CA PHE A 195 -17.38 -0.18 9.96
C PHE A 195 -16.99 1.17 10.58
N ARG A 196 -15.90 1.76 10.12
CA ARG A 196 -15.43 3.08 10.59
C ARG A 196 -16.34 4.22 10.16
N ILE A 197 -16.92 4.18 8.94
CA ILE A 197 -17.85 5.21 8.45
C ILE A 197 -19.20 5.09 9.17
N VAL A 198 -19.75 3.88 9.28
CA VAL A 198 -21.07 3.64 9.88
C VAL A 198 -21.01 3.75 11.41
N LEU A 199 -19.79 3.73 12.00
CA LEU A 199 -19.57 3.64 13.45
C LEU A 199 -20.37 2.48 14.07
N ILE A 200 -20.13 1.29 13.54
CA ILE A 200 -20.78 0.08 14.04
C ILE A 200 -20.38 -0.11 15.51
N PRO A 201 -21.34 -0.44 16.34
CA PRO A 201 -21.09 -0.69 17.76
C PRO A 201 -20.09 -1.83 18.00
N ASN A 202 -19.20 -1.67 18.99
CA ASN A 202 -18.09 -2.58 19.24
C ASN A 202 -18.51 -4.05 19.46
N ILE A 203 -19.68 -4.30 20.09
CA ILE A 203 -20.20 -5.66 20.27
C ILE A 203 -20.49 -6.32 18.91
N PHE A 204 -21.13 -5.62 17.99
CA PHE A 204 -21.36 -6.15 16.64
C PHE A 204 -20.07 -6.30 15.86
N THR A 205 -19.14 -5.37 16.01
CA THR A 205 -17.82 -5.49 15.40
C THR A 205 -17.10 -6.75 15.92
N ASN A 206 -17.05 -6.94 17.22
CA ASN A 206 -16.39 -8.10 17.85
C ASN A 206 -17.11 -9.43 17.55
N LEU A 207 -18.40 -9.40 17.23
CA LEU A 207 -19.16 -10.56 16.82
C LEU A 207 -19.00 -10.90 15.32
N ILE A 208 -19.03 -9.89 14.44
CA ILE A 208 -19.07 -10.08 12.99
C ILE A 208 -17.64 -10.17 12.42
N PHE A 209 -16.71 -9.38 12.93
CA PHE A 209 -15.38 -9.24 12.34
C PHE A 209 -14.54 -10.54 12.40
N PRO A 210 -14.44 -11.30 13.52
CA PRO A 210 -13.62 -12.50 13.57
C PRO A 210 -14.03 -13.58 12.56
N PRO A 211 -15.32 -13.98 12.40
CA PRO A 211 -15.72 -14.96 11.39
C PRO A 211 -15.54 -14.44 9.95
N VAL A 212 -15.76 -13.15 9.69
CA VAL A 212 -15.52 -12.55 8.38
C VAL A 212 -14.04 -12.59 8.04
N LEU A 213 -13.17 -12.27 9.01
CA LEU A 213 -11.72 -12.31 8.82
C LEU A 213 -11.23 -13.75 8.58
N LEU A 214 -11.80 -14.74 9.29
CA LEU A 214 -11.51 -16.14 9.04
C LEU A 214 -11.92 -16.55 7.62
N ALA A 215 -13.10 -16.15 7.15
CA ALA A 215 -13.56 -16.40 5.78
C ALA A 215 -12.62 -15.78 4.74
N CYS A 216 -12.17 -14.54 4.96
CA CYS A 216 -11.19 -13.87 4.08
C CYS A 216 -9.83 -14.57 4.09
N THR A 217 -9.39 -15.08 5.25
CA THR A 217 -8.13 -15.85 5.39
C THR A 217 -8.20 -17.15 4.59
N LEU A 218 -9.30 -17.90 4.72
CA LEU A 218 -9.52 -19.13 3.95
C LEU A 218 -9.66 -18.84 2.45
N TRP A 219 -10.32 -17.74 2.09
CA TRP A 219 -10.39 -17.28 0.70
C TRP A 219 -9.01 -16.95 0.15
N GLN A 220 -8.18 -16.22 0.90
CA GLN A 220 -6.82 -15.91 0.51
C GLN A 220 -5.99 -17.16 0.25
N TRP A 221 -6.06 -18.14 1.17
CA TRP A 221 -5.42 -19.44 1.01
C TRP A 221 -5.84 -20.16 -0.29
N ASN A 222 -7.15 -20.23 -0.54
CA ASN A 222 -7.70 -20.87 -1.73
C ASN A 222 -7.26 -20.18 -3.03
N VAL A 223 -7.23 -18.85 -3.03
CA VAL A 223 -6.82 -18.05 -4.19
C VAL A 223 -5.34 -18.25 -4.50
N ILE A 224 -4.47 -18.29 -3.49
CA ILE A 224 -3.04 -18.60 -3.66
C ILE A 224 -2.88 -19.97 -4.31
N LYS A 225 -3.57 -20.97 -3.80
CA LYS A 225 -3.49 -22.34 -4.30
C LYS A 225 -3.94 -22.47 -5.76
N ARG A 226 -4.98 -21.72 -6.17
CA ARG A 226 -5.55 -21.79 -7.53
C ARG A 226 -4.84 -20.90 -8.54
N HIS A 227 -4.31 -19.74 -8.13
CA HIS A 227 -3.84 -18.71 -9.05
C HIS A 227 -2.36 -18.38 -8.93
N GLY A 228 -1.66 -18.90 -7.91
CA GLY A 228 -0.25 -18.61 -7.67
C GLY A 228 0.69 -19.02 -8.83
N HIS A 229 0.34 -20.03 -9.60
CA HIS A 229 1.18 -20.50 -10.72
C HIS A 229 1.17 -19.56 -11.96
N ASN A 230 0.16 -18.71 -12.08
CA ASN A 230 -0.04 -17.84 -13.23
C ASN A 230 0.55 -16.43 -13.09
N ILE A 231 1.30 -16.17 -12.02
CA ILE A 231 1.70 -14.83 -11.62
C ILE A 231 3.21 -14.79 -11.34
N PRO A 232 3.87 -13.62 -11.46
CA PRO A 232 5.27 -13.47 -11.13
C PRO A 232 5.56 -13.90 -9.68
N LYS A 233 6.70 -14.54 -9.45
CA LYS A 233 7.13 -15.03 -8.12
C LYS A 233 7.12 -13.95 -7.04
N THR A 234 7.40 -12.70 -7.40
CA THR A 234 7.36 -11.55 -6.47
C THR A 234 5.96 -11.29 -5.92
N ASP A 235 4.93 -11.34 -6.78
CA ASP A 235 3.53 -11.15 -6.35
C ASP A 235 3.04 -12.33 -5.51
N VAL A 236 3.46 -13.55 -5.85
CA VAL A 236 3.20 -14.74 -5.04
C VAL A 236 3.80 -14.60 -3.64
N TYR A 237 5.04 -14.09 -3.52
CA TYR A 237 5.68 -13.84 -2.24
C TYR A 237 4.90 -12.82 -1.38
N TYR A 238 4.48 -11.70 -1.97
CA TYR A 238 3.66 -10.71 -1.26
C TYR A 238 2.32 -11.28 -0.80
N THR A 239 1.78 -12.21 -1.56
CA THR A 239 0.51 -12.88 -1.23
C THR A 239 0.65 -13.84 -0.08
N TYR A 240 1.76 -14.59 0.01
CA TYR A 240 2.07 -15.41 1.19
C TYR A 240 2.29 -14.55 2.43
N LEU A 241 2.97 -13.41 2.30
CA LEU A 241 3.14 -12.49 3.40
C LEU A 241 1.80 -11.90 3.86
N SER A 242 0.91 -11.54 2.92
CA SER A 242 -0.47 -11.16 3.22
C SER A 242 -1.20 -12.26 3.97
N LEU A 243 -1.03 -13.52 3.59
CA LEU A 243 -1.65 -14.65 4.29
C LEU A 243 -1.16 -14.77 5.74
N ILE A 244 0.14 -14.58 5.98
CA ILE A 244 0.71 -14.60 7.34
C ILE A 244 0.06 -13.50 8.19
N VAL A 245 -0.09 -12.29 7.65
CA VAL A 245 -0.76 -11.19 8.34
C VAL A 245 -2.23 -11.51 8.60
N PHE A 246 -2.95 -12.08 7.62
CA PHE A 246 -4.33 -12.52 7.79
C PHE A 246 -4.49 -13.56 8.92
N VAL A 247 -3.60 -14.54 8.96
CA VAL A 247 -3.60 -15.58 10.01
C VAL A 247 -3.33 -14.95 11.38
N GLY A 248 -2.31 -14.08 11.49
CA GLY A 248 -1.99 -13.37 12.72
C GLY A 248 -3.15 -12.48 13.19
N ALA A 249 -3.74 -11.70 12.30
CA ALA A 249 -4.89 -10.86 12.57
C ALA A 249 -6.12 -11.71 13.00
N THR A 250 -6.36 -12.85 12.35
CA THR A 250 -7.44 -13.77 12.72
C THR A 250 -7.23 -14.29 14.14
N ILE A 251 -6.05 -14.77 14.49
CA ILE A 251 -5.73 -15.26 15.84
C ILE A 251 -5.97 -14.15 16.87
N CYS A 252 -5.43 -12.94 16.64
CA CYS A 252 -5.63 -11.80 17.53
C CYS A 252 -7.12 -11.47 17.73
N SER A 253 -7.89 -11.46 16.64
CA SER A 253 -9.32 -11.15 16.71
C SER A 253 -10.12 -12.20 17.48
N TRP A 254 -9.79 -13.49 17.34
CA TRP A 254 -10.47 -14.57 18.08
C TRP A 254 -10.12 -14.62 19.56
N ILE A 255 -8.91 -14.20 19.94
CA ILE A 255 -8.49 -14.09 21.36
C ILE A 255 -9.15 -12.89 22.03
N GLY A 256 -9.63 -11.89 21.26
CA GLY A 256 -10.27 -10.68 21.78
C GLY A 256 -9.47 -9.40 21.57
N TYR A 257 -8.36 -9.45 20.82
CA TYR A 257 -7.57 -8.27 20.45
C TYR A 257 -7.99 -7.73 19.08
N THR A 258 -9.27 -7.38 18.92
CA THR A 258 -9.84 -6.94 17.64
C THR A 258 -9.19 -5.66 17.14
N LEU A 259 -8.86 -4.70 18.02
CA LEU A 259 -8.16 -3.48 17.65
C LEU A 259 -6.79 -3.78 17.04
N LEU A 260 -6.00 -4.61 17.70
CA LEU A 260 -4.68 -5.01 17.21
C LEU A 260 -4.78 -5.74 15.86
N SER A 261 -5.80 -6.58 15.70
CA SER A 261 -6.08 -7.26 14.42
C SER A 261 -6.32 -6.28 13.29
N VAL A 262 -7.13 -5.24 13.52
CA VAL A 262 -7.41 -4.20 12.53
C VAL A 262 -6.17 -3.35 12.25
N GLU A 263 -5.40 -2.98 13.27
CA GLU A 263 -4.14 -2.25 13.10
C GLU A 263 -3.13 -3.02 12.25
N MET A 264 -2.98 -4.32 12.49
CA MET A 264 -2.13 -5.20 11.67
C MET A 264 -2.55 -5.23 10.20
N LEU A 265 -3.86 -5.28 9.94
CA LEU A 265 -4.40 -5.27 8.57
C LEU A 265 -4.16 -3.91 7.90
N ILE A 266 -4.47 -2.81 8.56
CA ILE A 266 -4.26 -1.45 8.04
C ILE A 266 -2.77 -1.22 7.77
N TRP A 267 -1.91 -1.58 8.72
CA TRP A 267 -0.46 -1.52 8.52
C TRP A 267 -0.02 -2.29 7.28
N TRP A 268 -0.49 -3.53 7.13
CA TRP A 268 -0.11 -4.35 5.99
C TRP A 268 -0.60 -3.78 4.66
N ILE A 269 -1.83 -3.26 4.62
CA ILE A 269 -2.41 -2.59 3.45
C ILE A 269 -1.54 -1.40 3.03
N MET A 270 -1.17 -0.54 3.98
CA MET A 270 -0.30 0.60 3.73
C MET A 270 1.09 0.18 3.27
N GLN A 271 1.68 -0.81 3.93
CA GLN A 271 2.98 -1.36 3.55
C GLN A 271 2.95 -1.97 2.14
N LEU A 272 1.91 -2.70 1.81
CA LEU A 272 1.74 -3.29 0.49
C LEU A 272 1.61 -2.22 -0.60
N THR A 273 0.86 -1.15 -0.37
CA THR A 273 0.78 -0.02 -1.33
C THR A 273 2.13 0.63 -1.56
N CYS A 274 2.93 0.82 -0.51
CA CYS A 274 4.30 1.31 -0.63
C CYS A 274 5.18 0.35 -1.45
N ILE A 275 5.16 -0.95 -1.15
CA ILE A 275 5.92 -1.98 -1.85
C ILE A 275 5.53 -2.02 -3.34
N LEU A 276 4.24 -2.01 -3.64
CA LEU A 276 3.75 -2.02 -5.02
C LEU A 276 4.17 -0.76 -5.78
N THR A 277 4.10 0.40 -5.15
CA THR A 277 4.54 1.68 -5.73
C THR A 277 6.04 1.65 -6.04
N ILE A 278 6.88 1.23 -5.08
CA ILE A 278 8.34 1.12 -5.26
C ILE A 278 8.66 0.10 -6.36
N THR A 279 7.96 -1.02 -6.40
CA THR A 279 8.16 -2.05 -7.42
C THR A 279 7.78 -1.53 -8.82
N CYS A 280 6.70 -0.75 -8.94
CA CYS A 280 6.33 -0.09 -10.19
C CYS A 280 7.38 0.93 -10.62
N LEU A 281 7.84 1.80 -9.73
CA LEU A 281 8.89 2.78 -10.01
C LEU A 281 10.17 2.07 -10.46
N LYS A 282 10.57 1.00 -9.78
CA LYS A 282 11.72 0.19 -10.15
C LYS A 282 11.59 -0.38 -11.56
N GLY A 283 10.41 -0.88 -11.93
CA GLY A 283 10.11 -1.38 -13.27
C GLY A 283 10.18 -0.29 -14.34
N ILE A 284 9.58 0.88 -14.08
CA ILE A 284 9.58 2.03 -15.00
C ILE A 284 11.01 2.56 -15.23
N ILE A 285 11.76 2.77 -14.15
CA ILE A 285 13.13 3.28 -14.22
C ILE A 285 14.05 2.29 -14.97
N LYS A 286 13.89 0.99 -14.72
CA LYS A 286 14.63 -0.04 -15.44
C LYS A 286 14.29 -0.03 -16.94
N ALA A 287 13.01 0.01 -17.30
CA ALA A 287 12.55 0.07 -18.68
C ALA A 287 13.05 1.35 -19.38
N TYR A 288 13.07 2.48 -18.70
CA TYR A 288 13.63 3.74 -19.21
C TYR A 288 15.14 3.62 -19.49
N ALA A 289 15.88 3.03 -18.54
CA ALA A 289 17.33 2.84 -18.69
C ALA A 289 17.71 1.89 -19.84
N GLU A 290 16.97 0.81 -20.00
CA GLU A 290 17.13 -0.13 -21.12
C GLU A 290 16.83 0.54 -22.46
N ARG A 291 15.75 1.31 -22.54
CA ARG A 291 15.34 2.02 -23.75
C ARG A 291 16.37 3.04 -24.24
N ASN A 292 16.97 3.78 -23.30
CA ASN A 292 17.95 4.82 -23.61
C ASN A 292 19.40 4.30 -23.66
N GLY A 293 19.60 2.98 -23.56
CA GLY A 293 20.93 2.38 -23.55
C GLY A 293 21.81 2.81 -22.36
N ILE A 294 21.20 3.31 -21.29
CA ILE A 294 21.95 3.81 -20.11
C ILE A 294 22.78 2.73 -19.45
N LEU A 295 22.31 1.47 -19.51
CA LEU A 295 22.99 0.34 -18.92
C LEU A 295 24.35 0.04 -19.58
N ALA A 296 24.49 0.32 -20.87
CA ALA A 296 25.71 0.12 -21.63
C ALA A 296 26.72 1.28 -21.49
N LYS A 297 26.27 2.45 -20.94
CA LYS A 297 27.12 3.64 -20.79
C LYS A 297 28.13 3.48 -19.65
N PRO A 298 29.28 4.22 -19.74
CA PRO A 298 30.27 4.24 -18.66
C PRO A 298 29.67 4.82 -17.37
N ILE A 299 30.32 4.53 -16.23
CA ILE A 299 29.83 4.93 -14.91
C ILE A 299 29.58 6.44 -14.77
N THR A 300 30.40 7.26 -15.45
CA THR A 300 30.27 8.72 -15.47
C THR A 300 28.94 9.23 -16.01
N GLN A 301 28.27 8.46 -16.85
CA GLN A 301 26.96 8.82 -17.45
C GLN A 301 25.78 8.04 -16.83
N LYS A 302 26.03 6.94 -16.13
CA LYS A 302 24.98 6.12 -15.49
C LYS A 302 24.92 6.23 -13.97
N TRP A 303 25.77 7.07 -13.34
CA TRP A 303 25.81 7.18 -11.87
C TRP A 303 24.46 7.59 -11.28
N ALA A 304 23.75 8.54 -11.90
CA ALA A 304 22.44 9.00 -11.44
C ALA A 304 21.39 7.89 -11.49
N TYR A 305 21.33 7.12 -12.59
CA TYR A 305 20.48 5.92 -12.67
C TYR A 305 20.81 4.92 -11.55
N ARG A 306 22.09 4.68 -11.34
CA ARG A 306 22.57 3.74 -10.32
C ARG A 306 22.26 4.24 -8.90
N LEU A 307 22.39 5.54 -8.64
CA LEU A 307 21.99 6.16 -7.37
C LEU A 307 20.51 5.91 -7.08
N VAL A 308 19.65 6.23 -8.03
CA VAL A 308 18.21 6.04 -7.86
C VAL A 308 17.85 4.57 -7.66
N TYR A 309 18.41 3.69 -8.50
CA TYR A 309 18.04 2.26 -8.49
C TYR A 309 18.62 1.49 -7.30
N THR A 310 19.84 1.82 -6.86
CA THR A 310 20.59 1.07 -5.83
C THR A 310 20.50 1.69 -4.44
N VAL A 311 20.25 3.01 -4.34
CA VAL A 311 20.15 3.71 -3.05
C VAL A 311 18.74 4.20 -2.79
N LEU A 312 18.22 5.08 -3.65
CA LEU A 312 16.96 5.77 -3.37
C LEU A 312 15.80 4.78 -3.21
N LEU A 313 15.62 3.83 -4.13
CA LEU A 313 14.53 2.86 -4.06
C LEU A 313 14.63 1.91 -2.86
N PRO A 314 15.79 1.30 -2.51
CA PRO A 314 15.91 0.53 -1.28
C PRO A 314 15.71 1.36 -0.01
N VAL A 315 16.26 2.58 0.05
CA VAL A 315 16.05 3.51 1.18
C VAL A 315 14.57 3.84 1.35
N MET A 316 13.86 4.14 0.25
CA MET A 316 12.40 4.33 0.29
C MET A 316 11.69 3.08 0.83
N GLY A 317 12.19 1.88 0.49
CA GLY A 317 11.66 0.62 1.04
C GLY A 317 11.82 0.53 2.56
N VAL A 318 12.99 0.86 3.08
CA VAL A 318 13.25 0.88 4.53
C VAL A 318 12.41 1.93 5.24
N VAL A 319 12.37 3.16 4.71
CA VAL A 319 11.58 4.27 5.27
C VAL A 319 10.08 3.94 5.26
N SER A 320 9.60 3.26 4.22
CA SER A 320 8.19 2.89 4.10
C SER A 320 7.71 1.99 5.24
N VAL A 321 8.58 1.14 5.79
CA VAL A 321 8.24 0.25 6.92
C VAL A 321 7.95 1.08 8.18
N ILE A 322 8.84 2.02 8.52
CA ILE A 322 8.65 2.90 9.68
C ILE A 322 7.38 3.75 9.49
N PHE A 323 7.26 4.33 8.32
CA PHE A 323 6.16 5.26 8.00
C PHE A 323 4.80 4.55 8.00
N SER A 324 4.70 3.33 7.47
CA SER A 324 3.44 2.58 7.44
C SER A 324 2.98 2.16 8.84
N ILE A 325 3.90 1.76 9.73
CA ILE A 325 3.57 1.42 11.12
C ILE A 325 3.12 2.68 11.88
N TYR A 326 3.88 3.78 11.74
CA TYR A 326 3.54 5.05 12.38
C TYR A 326 2.16 5.55 11.92
N TRP A 327 1.89 5.50 10.62
CA TRP A 327 0.60 5.95 10.07
C TRP A 327 -0.56 5.05 10.51
N ALA A 328 -0.37 3.73 10.52
CA ALA A 328 -1.41 2.81 11.01
C ALA A 328 -1.76 3.08 12.47
N ALA A 329 -0.76 3.38 13.30
CA ALA A 329 -0.95 3.76 14.70
C ALA A 329 -1.62 5.14 14.84
N ASP A 330 -1.28 6.10 13.97
CA ASP A 330 -1.85 7.46 14.01
C ASP A 330 -3.37 7.46 13.75
N ILE A 331 -3.87 6.54 12.94
CA ILE A 331 -5.31 6.34 12.69
C ILE A 331 -6.10 6.16 14.00
N PHE A 332 -5.50 5.50 14.99
CA PHE A 332 -6.11 5.22 16.29
C PHE A 332 -5.54 6.08 17.44
N ASN A 333 -4.85 7.18 17.11
CA ASN A 333 -4.17 8.06 18.08
C ASN A 333 -3.08 7.38 18.93
N LEU A 334 -2.44 6.34 18.39
CA LEU A 334 -1.35 5.61 19.04
C LEU A 334 0.04 6.03 18.52
N SER A 335 0.13 7.07 17.70
CA SER A 335 1.38 7.56 17.10
C SER A 335 2.42 7.97 18.16
N ASP A 336 2.00 8.62 19.24
CA ASP A 336 2.89 9.01 20.35
C ASP A 336 3.51 7.78 21.04
N THR A 337 2.72 6.73 21.23
CA THR A 337 3.18 5.46 21.80
C THR A 337 4.15 4.77 20.86
N THR A 338 3.84 4.72 19.58
CA THR A 338 4.69 4.14 18.54
C THR A 338 6.02 4.89 18.45
N MET A 339 6.00 6.23 18.50
CA MET A 339 7.22 7.03 18.48
C MET A 339 8.10 6.78 19.70
N ARG A 340 7.49 6.62 20.88
CA ARG A 340 8.24 6.21 22.10
C ARG A 340 8.88 4.83 21.92
N ILE A 341 8.16 3.85 21.36
CA ILE A 341 8.69 2.51 21.11
C ILE A 341 9.88 2.58 20.13
N TYR A 342 9.80 3.42 19.09
CA TYR A 342 10.89 3.58 18.12
C TYR A 342 12.14 4.19 18.72
N THR A 343 11.98 5.15 19.61
CA THR A 343 13.09 5.91 20.24
C THR A 343 13.63 5.27 21.50
N ASN A 344 12.82 4.47 22.21
CA ASN A 344 13.28 3.78 23.41
C ASN A 344 14.33 2.72 23.07
N ASN A 345 15.39 2.71 23.85
CA ASN A 345 16.43 1.69 23.78
C ASN A 345 15.90 0.39 24.40
N PHE A 346 15.85 -0.67 23.62
CA PHE A 346 15.55 -2.02 24.14
C PHE A 346 16.80 -2.76 24.64
N ILE A 347 17.99 -2.27 24.23
CA ILE A 347 19.26 -2.61 24.84
C ILE A 347 19.88 -1.30 25.29
N ASP A 348 20.07 -1.13 26.60
CA ASP A 348 20.70 0.02 27.20
C ASP A 348 21.81 -0.50 28.11
N SER A 349 23.03 -0.46 27.61
CA SER A 349 24.27 -0.81 28.31
C SER A 349 25.21 0.39 28.25
N ASP A 350 26.19 0.47 29.16
CA ASP A 350 27.12 1.59 29.24
C ASP A 350 27.80 1.94 27.90
N ASN A 351 28.04 0.92 27.06
CA ASN A 351 28.75 1.06 25.79
C ASN A 351 27.85 0.94 24.55
N ILE A 352 26.64 0.40 24.66
CA ILE A 352 25.79 0.08 23.49
C ILE A 352 24.33 0.43 23.80
N ARG A 353 23.77 1.36 23.01
CA ARG A 353 22.36 1.72 23.05
C ARG A 353 21.72 1.38 21.72
N ILE A 354 20.77 0.46 21.73
CA ILE A 354 20.08 0.01 20.51
C ILE A 354 18.61 0.34 20.63
N SER A 355 18.12 1.16 19.71
CA SER A 355 16.70 1.45 19.48
C SER A 355 16.28 0.92 18.12
N ILE A 356 14.96 0.74 17.92
CA ILE A 356 14.40 0.34 16.62
C ILE A 356 14.79 1.37 15.55
N LEU A 357 14.66 2.66 15.85
CA LEU A 357 15.06 3.74 14.96
C LEU A 357 16.55 3.68 14.61
N GLY A 358 17.40 3.34 15.58
CA GLY A 358 18.84 3.15 15.37
C GLY A 358 19.18 2.04 14.35
N ILE A 359 18.46 0.92 14.41
CA ILE A 359 18.62 -0.19 13.44
C ILE A 359 18.24 0.26 12.03
N PHE A 360 17.13 0.99 11.87
CA PHE A 360 16.72 1.51 10.57
C PHE A 360 17.72 2.52 10.02
N MET A 361 18.22 3.44 10.84
CA MET A 361 19.25 4.40 10.44
C MET A 361 20.54 3.72 10.03
N ALA A 362 20.98 2.71 10.78
CA ALA A 362 22.14 1.89 10.41
C ALA A 362 21.95 1.17 9.07
N SER A 363 20.75 0.65 8.80
CA SER A 363 20.41 0.01 7.54
C SER A 363 20.50 0.98 6.36
N ILE A 364 19.99 2.20 6.52
CA ILE A 364 20.07 3.26 5.51
C ILE A 364 21.53 3.66 5.25
N LEU A 365 22.30 3.88 6.32
CA LEU A 365 23.73 4.21 6.21
C LEU A 365 24.51 3.11 5.50
N TYR A 366 24.24 1.84 5.83
CA TYR A 366 24.85 0.71 5.15
C TYR A 366 24.58 0.73 3.63
N ILE A 367 23.33 0.97 3.20
CA ILE A 367 22.98 1.06 1.79
C ILE A 367 23.74 2.20 1.10
N VAL A 368 23.83 3.36 1.75
CA VAL A 368 24.55 4.53 1.20
C VAL A 368 26.04 4.25 1.10
N PHE A 369 26.68 3.74 2.16
CA PHE A 369 28.10 3.43 2.15
C PHE A 369 28.47 2.32 1.17
N ALA A 370 27.65 1.28 1.05
CA ALA A 370 27.81 0.23 0.06
C ALA A 370 27.81 0.79 -1.39
N TYR A 371 26.89 1.75 -1.65
CA TYR A 371 26.85 2.44 -2.94
C TYR A 371 28.09 3.30 -3.19
N VAL A 372 28.49 4.13 -2.21
CA VAL A 372 29.67 4.99 -2.30
C VAL A 372 30.91 4.14 -2.56
N ASN A 373 31.13 3.09 -1.78
CA ASN A 373 32.25 2.18 -1.96
C ASN A 373 32.29 1.58 -3.38
N LYS A 374 31.17 1.05 -3.85
CA LYS A 374 31.09 0.43 -5.18
C LYS A 374 31.30 1.44 -6.30
N THR A 375 30.65 2.61 -6.19
CA THR A 375 30.73 3.67 -7.21
C THR A 375 32.11 4.27 -7.28
N SER A 376 32.75 4.57 -6.14
CA SER A 376 34.12 5.07 -6.07
C SER A 376 35.14 4.08 -6.67
N LYS A 377 34.98 2.78 -6.39
CA LYS A 377 35.82 1.72 -7.02
C LYS A 377 35.70 1.72 -8.55
N ASP A 378 34.48 1.87 -9.06
CA ASP A 378 34.24 1.90 -10.50
C ASP A 378 34.78 3.19 -11.16
N PHE A 379 34.70 4.35 -10.47
CA PHE A 379 35.30 5.60 -10.94
C PHE A 379 36.82 5.53 -10.96
N LEU A 380 37.45 5.01 -9.88
CA LEU A 380 38.90 4.85 -9.80
C LEU A 380 39.42 3.93 -10.89
N LYS A 381 38.72 2.80 -11.12
CA LYS A 381 39.07 1.88 -12.20
C LYS A 381 39.10 2.59 -13.56
N LEU A 382 38.06 3.37 -13.86
CA LEU A 382 37.93 4.09 -15.13
C LEU A 382 38.97 5.21 -15.27
N HIS A 383 39.32 5.86 -14.16
CA HIS A 383 40.36 6.88 -14.12
C HIS A 383 41.73 6.29 -14.42
N PHE A 384 42.11 5.21 -13.75
CA PHE A 384 43.40 4.55 -13.96
C PHE A 384 43.52 3.92 -15.36
N GLU A 385 42.46 3.31 -15.89
CA GLU A 385 42.47 2.79 -17.25
C GLU A 385 42.67 3.87 -18.32
N LYS A 386 42.23 5.12 -18.05
CA LYS A 386 42.41 6.27 -18.97
C LYS A 386 43.81 6.91 -18.83
N THR A 387 44.34 7.00 -17.58
CA THR A 387 45.54 7.78 -17.30
C THR A 387 46.82 6.96 -17.54
N ASP A 388 46.79 5.70 -17.17
CA ASP A 388 47.98 4.84 -17.24
C ASP A 388 47.57 3.35 -17.41
N PRO A 389 47.29 2.91 -18.64
CA PRO A 389 46.78 1.56 -18.89
C PRO A 389 47.73 0.44 -18.42
N THR A 390 49.05 0.68 -18.44
CA THR A 390 50.06 -0.34 -18.10
C THR A 390 50.11 -0.69 -16.61
N THR A 391 49.92 0.29 -15.73
CA THR A 391 49.94 0.11 -14.27
C THR A 391 48.50 0.14 -13.64
N ALA A 392 47.47 0.30 -14.48
CA ALA A 392 46.08 0.44 -14.04
C ALA A 392 45.62 -0.70 -13.11
N ALA A 393 46.01 -1.95 -13.40
CA ALA A 393 45.59 -3.11 -12.61
C ALA A 393 46.14 -3.04 -11.18
N SER A 394 47.44 -2.74 -11.02
CA SER A 394 48.09 -2.66 -9.72
C SER A 394 47.58 -1.47 -8.88
N LYS A 395 47.50 -0.26 -9.50
CA LYS A 395 46.96 0.93 -8.85
C LYS A 395 45.51 0.72 -8.41
N ASN A 396 44.70 0.02 -9.21
CA ASN A 396 43.29 -0.27 -8.90
C ASN A 396 43.14 -1.20 -7.68
N VAL A 397 44.00 -2.23 -7.55
CA VAL A 397 44.00 -3.14 -6.37
C VAL A 397 44.35 -2.34 -5.11
N MET A 398 45.43 -1.53 -5.16
CA MET A 398 45.84 -0.70 -4.03
C MET A 398 44.76 0.29 -3.60
N ALA A 399 44.21 1.02 -4.56
CA ALA A 399 43.13 2.00 -4.30
C ALA A 399 41.83 1.35 -3.75
N LYS A 400 41.49 0.15 -4.22
CA LYS A 400 40.35 -0.62 -3.67
C LYS A 400 40.55 -0.97 -2.20
N ASN A 401 41.74 -1.39 -1.81
CA ASN A 401 42.04 -1.75 -0.42
C ASN A 401 42.00 -0.52 0.49
N VAL A 402 42.63 0.59 0.08
CA VAL A 402 42.56 1.86 0.81
C VAL A 402 41.12 2.34 0.97
N LEU A 403 40.32 2.33 -0.13
CA LEU A 403 38.95 2.76 -0.11
C LEU A 403 38.05 1.87 0.76
N GLN A 404 38.38 0.58 0.84
CA GLN A 404 37.66 -0.35 1.71
C GLN A 404 37.88 -0.04 3.18
N VAL A 405 39.11 0.28 3.57
CA VAL A 405 39.44 0.72 4.92
C VAL A 405 38.77 2.06 5.25
N VAL A 406 38.80 3.03 4.34
CA VAL A 406 38.20 4.37 4.57
C VAL A 406 36.66 4.32 4.70
N VAL A 407 36.00 3.41 3.99
CA VAL A 407 34.52 3.34 4.00
C VAL A 407 33.99 2.46 5.14
N TRP A 408 34.77 1.42 5.56
CA TRP A 408 34.28 0.43 6.54
C TRP A 408 35.09 0.41 7.85
N GLY A 409 36.23 1.07 7.93
CA GLY A 409 37.03 1.24 9.15
C GLY A 409 36.61 2.47 9.89
#